data_ef0b10ee1d789af77a926a481038a26d
#
_entry.id   ef0b10ee1d789af77a926a481038a26d
#
_cell.length_a   1.000
_cell.length_b   1.000
_cell.length_c   1.000
_cell.angle_alpha   90.00
_cell.angle_beta   90.00
_cell.angle_gamma   90.00
#
_symmetry.space_group_name_H-M   'P 1'
#
loop_
_entity.id
_entity.type
_entity.pdbx_description
1 polymer ?
#
loop_
_entity_poly.entity_id
_entity_poly.type
_entity_poly.pdbx_seq_one_letter_code
_entity_poly.pdbx_strand_id
1 'polypeptide(L)'
;QAQVDMPSKLTATQLKGRALDEEVAEAAVRPPRPIRLGRPRFAAEEFGLTPAQKGTALHLVMQYIDFERTERVEQVRAEIARLVERAFLTPQQGEAVDPAKIAAFFASPLGRELMASTSLRREFKFSILVPAADYYPQAGAEEQVLLQGVVDCCFETAEGLTVVDFKTDRIHSEEEL
;
A
#
# COMPACT_ATOMS: atom_id res chain seq x y z
N GLN A 1 8.11 37.15 -14.92
CA GLN A 1 8.65 36.20 -13.89
C GLN A 1 7.46 35.63 -13.14
N ALA A 2 6.85 34.56 -13.65
CA ALA A 2 5.95 33.74 -12.87
C ALA A 2 6.82 32.78 -12.04
N GLN A 3 7.00 33.08 -10.77
CA GLN A 3 7.47 32.10 -9.81
C GLN A 3 6.38 31.01 -9.74
N VAL A 4 6.66 29.87 -10.34
CA VAL A 4 5.77 28.71 -10.23
C VAL A 4 5.93 28.20 -8.79
N ASP A 5 4.86 28.26 -8.00
CA ASP A 5 4.80 27.64 -6.68
C ASP A 5 4.85 26.11 -6.83
N MET A 6 6.04 25.58 -7.10
CA MET A 6 6.27 24.15 -7.09
C MET A 6 6.48 23.68 -5.65
N PRO A 7 5.77 22.65 -5.19
CA PRO A 7 6.04 22.10 -3.88
C PRO A 7 7.44 21.50 -3.85
N SER A 8 8.23 21.91 -2.88
CA SER A 8 9.60 21.37 -2.66
C SER A 8 9.62 19.91 -2.18
N LYS A 9 8.45 19.36 -1.88
CA LYS A 9 8.27 18.02 -1.33
C LYS A 9 7.07 17.33 -1.98
N LEU A 10 7.28 16.09 -2.40
CA LEU A 10 6.25 15.18 -2.89
C LEU A 10 6.15 13.95 -2.00
N THR A 11 4.94 13.43 -1.82
CA THR A 11 4.72 12.13 -1.22
C THR A 11 4.32 11.13 -2.30
N ALA A 12 4.68 9.85 -2.11
CA ALA A 12 4.28 8.77 -3.02
C ALA A 12 2.76 8.72 -3.23
N THR A 13 1.97 9.04 -2.19
CA THR A 13 0.51 9.13 -2.26
C THR A 13 0.04 10.27 -3.16
N GLN A 14 0.74 11.43 -3.16
CA GLN A 14 0.39 12.55 -4.04
C GLN A 14 0.70 12.26 -5.50
N LEU A 15 1.76 11.49 -5.78
CA LEU A 15 2.08 11.05 -7.14
C LEU A 15 1.00 10.09 -7.67
N LYS A 16 0.56 9.14 -6.86
CA LYS A 16 -0.54 8.24 -7.20
C LYS A 16 -1.85 9.00 -7.48
N GLY A 17 -2.15 10.06 -6.72
CA GLY A 17 -3.30 10.92 -6.97
C GLY A 17 -3.21 11.68 -8.29
N ARG A 18 -2.01 12.13 -8.69
CA ARG A 18 -1.79 12.82 -9.98
C ARG A 18 -2.01 11.90 -11.18
N ALA A 19 -1.53 10.66 -11.15
CA ALA A 19 -1.78 9.69 -12.21
C ALA A 19 -3.29 9.42 -12.38
N LEU A 20 -4.04 9.35 -11.28
CA LEU A 20 -5.50 9.22 -11.31
C LEU A 20 -6.20 10.48 -11.85
N ASP A 21 -5.67 11.68 -11.59
CA ASP A 21 -6.21 12.93 -12.10
C ASP A 21 -5.95 13.09 -13.61
N GLU A 22 -4.82 12.60 -14.14
CA GLU A 22 -4.54 12.56 -15.58
C GLU A 22 -5.45 11.58 -16.30
N GLU A 23 -5.66 10.35 -15.78
CA GLU A 23 -6.63 9.40 -16.33
C GLU A 23 -8.08 9.95 -16.27
N VAL A 24 -8.43 10.69 -15.22
CA VAL A 24 -9.75 11.34 -15.09
C VAL A 24 -9.89 12.51 -16.06
N ALA A 25 -8.79 13.24 -16.37
CA ALA A 25 -8.81 14.30 -17.36
C ALA A 25 -9.04 13.78 -18.80
N GLU A 26 -8.48 12.63 -19.15
CA GLU A 26 -8.78 11.95 -20.41
C GLU A 26 -10.19 11.31 -20.43
N ALA A 27 -10.72 10.90 -19.27
CA ALA A 27 -12.07 10.36 -19.12
C ALA A 27 -13.17 11.44 -18.95
N ALA A 28 -12.85 12.71 -18.97
CA ALA A 28 -13.74 13.85 -18.65
C ALA A 28 -14.87 14.14 -19.70
N VAL A 29 -15.25 13.16 -20.50
CA VAL A 29 -16.49 13.16 -21.29
C VAL A 29 -17.65 12.44 -20.54
N ARG A 30 -17.48 12.00 -19.31
CA ARG A 30 -18.53 11.34 -18.52
C ARG A 30 -19.25 12.34 -17.61
N PRO A 31 -20.60 12.27 -17.51
CA PRO A 31 -21.36 13.15 -16.64
C PRO A 31 -20.93 12.97 -15.16
N PRO A 32 -21.00 14.04 -14.35
CA PRO A 32 -20.54 14.00 -12.96
C PRO A 32 -21.27 12.92 -12.18
N ARG A 33 -20.51 12.00 -11.57
CA ARG A 33 -21.06 11.04 -10.62
C ARG A 33 -21.57 11.79 -9.39
N PRO A 34 -22.76 11.44 -8.86
CA PRO A 34 -23.26 12.06 -7.63
C PRO A 34 -22.25 11.88 -6.51
N ILE A 35 -21.91 12.99 -5.84
CA ILE A 35 -21.06 12.99 -4.65
C ILE A 35 -21.70 12.05 -3.64
N ARG A 36 -21.09 10.90 -3.40
CA ARG A 36 -21.49 10.02 -2.31
C ARG A 36 -21.04 10.69 -1.02
N LEU A 37 -21.94 11.40 -0.36
CA LEU A 37 -21.74 11.83 1.02
C LEU A 37 -21.27 10.62 1.84
N GLY A 38 -20.14 10.77 2.51
CA GLY A 38 -19.58 9.71 3.35
C GLY A 38 -20.66 9.18 4.30
N ARG A 39 -20.81 7.85 4.38
CA ARG A 39 -21.82 7.23 5.27
C ARG A 39 -21.59 7.71 6.69
N PRO A 40 -22.66 8.08 7.42
CA PRO A 40 -22.57 8.39 8.84
C PRO A 40 -21.93 7.23 9.62
N ARG A 41 -21.11 7.52 10.63
CA ARG A 41 -20.37 6.52 11.42
C ARG A 41 -21.24 5.39 11.97
N PHE A 42 -22.50 5.67 12.37
CA PHE A 42 -23.44 4.67 12.86
C PHE A 42 -23.91 3.67 11.78
N ALA A 43 -23.86 4.03 10.50
CA ALA A 43 -24.21 3.12 9.40
C ALA A 43 -23.04 2.21 8.96
N ALA A 44 -21.81 2.49 9.42
CA ALA A 44 -20.63 1.67 9.12
C ALA A 44 -20.61 0.36 9.93
N GLU A 45 -21.19 0.35 11.12
CA GLU A 45 -21.25 -0.83 12.00
C GLU A 45 -22.20 -1.90 11.46
N GLU A 46 -23.25 -1.52 10.71
CA GLU A 46 -24.21 -2.48 10.11
C GLU A 46 -23.73 -3.13 8.81
N PHE A 47 -22.75 -2.56 8.11
CA PHE A 47 -22.35 -2.99 6.74
C PHE A 47 -20.93 -3.56 6.64
N GLY A 48 -20.22 -3.77 7.76
CA GLY A 48 -18.84 -4.26 7.78
C GLY A 48 -17.82 -3.23 7.25
N LEU A 49 -16.56 -3.65 7.14
CA LEU A 49 -15.47 -2.78 6.72
C LEU A 49 -15.56 -2.40 5.23
N THR A 50 -15.25 -1.14 4.91
CA THR A 50 -15.08 -0.68 3.54
C THR A 50 -13.85 -1.32 2.89
N PRO A 51 -13.72 -1.32 1.54
CA PRO A 51 -12.51 -1.81 0.87
C PRO A 51 -11.22 -1.16 1.38
N ALA A 52 -11.23 0.16 1.58
CA ALA A 52 -10.08 0.88 2.14
C ALA A 52 -9.73 0.43 3.57
N GLN A 53 -10.73 0.19 4.42
CA GLN A 53 -10.52 -0.32 5.78
C GLN A 53 -9.99 -1.76 5.78
N LYS A 54 -10.41 -2.60 4.82
CA LYS A 54 -9.85 -3.95 4.63
C LYS A 54 -8.39 -3.89 4.18
N GLY A 55 -8.05 -2.95 3.28
CA GLY A 55 -6.66 -2.67 2.90
C GLY A 55 -5.83 -2.30 4.12
N THR A 56 -6.29 -1.33 4.92
CA THR A 56 -5.63 -0.93 6.17
C THR A 56 -5.43 -2.12 7.13
N ALA A 57 -6.43 -3.00 7.26
CA ALA A 57 -6.32 -4.19 8.11
C ALA A 57 -5.23 -5.15 7.61
N LEU A 58 -5.14 -5.39 6.30
CA LEU A 58 -4.08 -6.22 5.73
C LEU A 58 -2.69 -5.63 6.01
N HIS A 59 -2.50 -4.33 5.74
CA HIS A 59 -1.21 -3.66 5.99
C HIS A 59 -0.81 -3.76 7.47
N LEU A 60 -1.74 -3.54 8.41
CA LEU A 60 -1.48 -3.71 9.85
C LEU A 60 -1.08 -5.16 10.20
N VAL A 61 -1.74 -6.16 9.62
CA VAL A 61 -1.35 -7.55 9.81
C VAL A 61 0.07 -7.76 9.28
N MET A 62 0.37 -7.39 8.04
CA MET A 62 1.68 -7.60 7.42
C MET A 62 2.79 -6.81 8.12
N GLN A 63 2.47 -5.69 8.74
CA GLN A 63 3.40 -4.91 9.56
C GLN A 63 3.80 -5.62 10.85
N TYR A 64 2.87 -6.30 11.54
CA TYR A 64 3.07 -6.79 12.92
C TYR A 64 3.05 -8.31 13.08
N ILE A 65 2.63 -9.06 12.06
CA ILE A 65 2.65 -10.53 12.08
C ILE A 65 4.08 -11.06 12.21
N ASP A 66 4.24 -12.14 12.94
CA ASP A 66 5.49 -12.88 12.98
C ASP A 66 5.60 -13.74 11.71
N PHE A 67 6.55 -13.40 10.83
CA PHE A 67 6.72 -14.09 9.55
C PHE A 67 7.14 -15.53 9.71
N GLU A 68 7.84 -15.90 10.80
CA GLU A 68 8.20 -17.30 11.08
C GLU A 68 6.98 -18.17 11.40
N ARG A 69 5.83 -17.54 11.67
CA ARG A 69 4.56 -18.19 12.03
C ARG A 69 3.50 -18.07 10.94
N THR A 70 3.91 -18.16 9.68
CA THR A 70 3.02 -17.97 8.52
C THR A 70 2.99 -19.15 7.56
N GLU A 71 3.66 -20.24 7.89
CA GLU A 71 3.77 -21.45 7.05
C GLU A 71 2.41 -22.11 6.80
N ARG A 72 1.50 -22.05 7.78
CA ARG A 72 0.17 -22.67 7.73
C ARG A 72 -0.93 -21.67 8.07
N VAL A 73 -2.11 -21.88 7.50
CA VAL A 73 -3.29 -21.04 7.70
C VAL A 73 -3.64 -20.90 9.19
N GLU A 74 -3.51 -22.00 9.96
CA GLU A 74 -3.80 -22.01 11.40
C GLU A 74 -2.83 -21.12 12.19
N GLN A 75 -1.55 -21.10 11.80
CA GLN A 75 -0.54 -20.24 12.40
C GLN A 75 -0.85 -18.76 12.11
N VAL A 76 -1.17 -18.43 10.86
CA VAL A 76 -1.59 -17.06 10.47
C VAL A 76 -2.83 -16.63 11.24
N ARG A 77 -3.82 -17.53 11.39
CA ARG A 77 -5.03 -17.26 12.18
C ARG A 77 -4.71 -16.97 13.64
N ALA A 78 -3.80 -17.76 14.24
CA ALA A 78 -3.35 -17.53 15.62
C ALA A 78 -2.61 -16.20 15.78
N GLU A 79 -1.80 -15.80 14.78
CA GLU A 79 -1.12 -14.51 14.77
C GLU A 79 -2.10 -13.35 14.65
N ILE A 80 -3.11 -13.43 13.77
CA ILE A 80 -4.16 -12.42 13.67
C ILE A 80 -4.90 -12.28 15.01
N ALA A 81 -5.26 -13.40 15.66
CA ALA A 81 -5.89 -13.39 16.98
C ALA A 81 -4.98 -12.70 18.03
N ARG A 82 -3.69 -13.00 18.03
CA ARG A 82 -2.69 -12.34 18.89
C ARG A 82 -2.65 -10.83 18.65
N LEU A 83 -2.74 -10.38 17.40
CA LEU A 83 -2.73 -8.95 17.07
C LEU A 83 -4.02 -8.26 17.54
N VAL A 84 -5.16 -8.93 17.49
CA VAL A 84 -6.42 -8.45 18.07
C VAL A 84 -6.33 -8.34 19.59
N GLU A 85 -5.83 -9.38 20.29
CA GLU A 85 -5.64 -9.36 21.75
C GLU A 85 -4.70 -8.25 22.20
N ARG A 86 -3.69 -7.94 21.41
CA ARG A 86 -2.74 -6.85 21.68
C ARG A 86 -3.21 -5.46 21.22
N ALA A 87 -4.45 -5.36 20.74
CA ALA A 87 -5.06 -4.13 20.23
C ALA A 87 -4.31 -3.46 19.04
N PHE A 88 -3.51 -4.21 18.27
CA PHE A 88 -3.00 -3.77 16.97
C PHE A 88 -4.09 -3.77 15.90
N LEU A 89 -5.08 -4.65 16.06
CA LEU A 89 -6.26 -4.77 15.21
C LEU A 89 -7.52 -4.71 16.06
N THR A 90 -8.58 -4.16 15.49
CA THR A 90 -9.93 -4.38 16.05
C THR A 90 -10.41 -5.80 15.70
N PRO A 91 -11.35 -6.39 16.44
CA PRO A 91 -11.94 -7.68 16.08
C PRO A 91 -12.47 -7.72 14.64
N GLN A 92 -13.16 -6.68 14.20
CA GLN A 92 -13.68 -6.56 12.83
C GLN A 92 -12.57 -6.53 11.77
N GLN A 93 -11.43 -5.88 12.07
CA GLN A 93 -10.27 -5.90 11.19
C GLN A 93 -9.65 -7.29 11.10
N GLY A 94 -9.53 -7.99 12.22
CA GLY A 94 -9.04 -9.37 12.25
C GLY A 94 -9.91 -10.33 11.42
N GLU A 95 -11.23 -10.21 11.51
CA GLU A 95 -12.20 -11.00 10.73
C GLU A 95 -12.16 -10.68 9.23
N ALA A 96 -11.78 -9.46 8.86
CA ALA A 96 -11.75 -9.03 7.46
C ALA A 96 -10.53 -9.50 6.68
N VAL A 97 -9.47 -9.95 7.36
CA VAL A 97 -8.23 -10.45 6.74
C VAL A 97 -8.35 -11.94 6.50
N ASP A 98 -8.08 -12.37 5.27
CA ASP A 98 -8.08 -13.78 4.89
C ASP A 98 -6.72 -14.45 5.21
N PRO A 99 -6.65 -15.33 6.23
CA PRO A 99 -5.39 -15.96 6.61
C PRO A 99 -4.85 -16.92 5.54
N ALA A 100 -5.72 -17.46 4.66
CA ALA A 100 -5.30 -18.36 3.60
C ALA A 100 -4.50 -17.61 2.52
N LYS A 101 -4.88 -16.37 2.21
CA LYS A 101 -4.13 -15.53 1.26
C LYS A 101 -2.74 -15.18 1.79
N ILE A 102 -2.61 -14.88 3.07
CA ILE A 102 -1.32 -14.60 3.70
C ILE A 102 -0.43 -15.84 3.67
N ALA A 103 -0.94 -17.00 4.09
CA ALA A 103 -0.19 -18.25 4.03
C ALA A 103 0.23 -18.60 2.59
N ALA A 104 -0.65 -18.39 1.61
CA ALA A 104 -0.34 -18.61 0.20
C ALA A 104 0.75 -17.66 -0.31
N PHE A 105 0.77 -16.39 0.11
CA PHE A 105 1.84 -15.45 -0.20
C PHE A 105 3.19 -15.98 0.31
N PHE A 106 3.29 -16.39 1.57
CA PHE A 106 4.55 -16.91 2.12
C PHE A 106 4.97 -18.24 1.52
N ALA A 107 4.03 -19.06 1.01
CA ALA A 107 4.31 -20.26 0.26
C ALA A 107 4.74 -19.98 -1.21
N SER A 108 4.57 -18.79 -1.72
CA SER A 108 4.97 -18.41 -3.08
C SER A 108 6.49 -18.30 -3.23
N PRO A 109 7.06 -18.30 -4.46
CA PRO A 109 8.48 -18.06 -4.68
C PRO A 109 8.96 -16.75 -4.04
N LEU A 110 8.23 -15.65 -4.25
CA LEU A 110 8.55 -14.33 -3.67
C LEU A 110 8.51 -14.36 -2.14
N GLY A 111 7.49 -14.99 -1.53
CA GLY A 111 7.39 -15.11 -0.07
C GLY A 111 8.54 -15.90 0.53
N ARG A 112 8.97 -16.98 -0.13
CA ARG A 112 10.14 -17.77 0.33
C ARG A 112 11.44 -16.98 0.21
N GLU A 113 11.62 -16.22 -0.87
CA GLU A 113 12.79 -15.36 -1.04
C GLU A 113 12.85 -14.28 0.03
N LEU A 114 11.72 -13.62 0.31
CA LEU A 114 11.57 -12.65 1.36
C LEU A 114 11.95 -13.25 2.74
N MET A 115 11.46 -14.45 3.05
CA MET A 115 11.77 -15.16 4.31
C MET A 115 13.23 -15.56 4.44
N ALA A 116 13.90 -15.88 3.34
CA ALA A 116 15.32 -16.25 3.31
C ALA A 116 16.24 -15.02 3.44
N SER A 117 15.74 -13.82 3.21
CA SER A 117 16.55 -12.60 3.22
C SER A 117 16.93 -12.18 4.64
N THR A 118 18.19 -11.82 4.84
CA THR A 118 18.73 -11.22 6.08
C THR A 118 18.63 -9.70 6.11
N SER A 119 18.24 -9.08 4.99
CA SER A 119 18.15 -7.62 4.83
C SER A 119 16.70 -7.10 4.85
N LEU A 120 15.73 -7.98 5.17
CA LEU A 120 14.31 -7.64 5.17
C LEU A 120 14.00 -6.43 6.08
N ARG A 121 13.31 -5.45 5.50
CA ARG A 121 12.77 -4.28 6.19
C ARG A 121 11.29 -4.18 5.93
N ARG A 122 10.52 -3.92 6.98
CA ARG A 122 9.07 -3.64 6.92
C ARG A 122 8.81 -2.19 7.24
N GLU A 123 7.77 -1.60 6.60
CA GLU A 123 7.42 -0.18 6.79
C GLU A 123 8.64 0.74 6.62
N PHE A 124 9.40 0.48 5.56
CA PHE A 124 10.63 1.21 5.29
C PHE A 124 10.32 2.60 4.76
N LYS A 125 10.65 3.61 5.58
CA LYS A 125 10.52 5.02 5.21
C LYS A 125 11.70 5.44 4.36
N PHE A 126 11.42 6.03 3.20
CA PHE A 126 12.45 6.58 2.33
C PHE A 126 12.27 8.08 2.11
N SER A 127 13.38 8.75 1.80
CA SER A 127 13.43 10.17 1.49
C SER A 127 14.60 10.38 0.53
N ILE A 128 14.31 10.68 -0.72
CA ILE A 128 15.29 10.82 -1.80
C ILE A 128 15.08 12.13 -2.56
N LEU A 129 16.15 12.73 -3.05
CA LEU A 129 16.08 13.82 -3.99
C LEU A 129 16.02 13.27 -5.41
N VAL A 130 15.06 13.74 -6.19
CA VAL A 130 14.87 13.35 -7.59
C VAL A 130 14.79 14.60 -8.46
N PRO A 131 15.11 14.52 -9.76
CA PRO A 131 14.98 15.66 -10.67
C PRO A 131 13.53 16.16 -10.68
N ALA A 132 13.33 17.46 -10.46
CA ALA A 132 12.00 18.04 -10.47
C ALA A 132 11.33 17.93 -11.85
N ALA A 133 12.12 17.92 -12.93
CA ALA A 133 11.65 17.78 -14.30
C ALA A 133 10.89 16.47 -14.57
N ASP A 134 11.15 15.40 -13.79
CA ASP A 134 10.45 14.12 -13.92
C ASP A 134 8.97 14.22 -13.50
N TYR A 135 8.62 15.24 -12.71
CA TYR A 135 7.28 15.45 -12.15
C TYR A 135 6.65 16.78 -12.54
N TYR A 136 7.46 17.73 -12.98
CA TYR A 136 7.07 19.10 -13.33
C TYR A 136 7.78 19.51 -14.62
N PRO A 137 7.12 19.41 -15.80
CA PRO A 137 7.75 19.70 -17.10
C PRO A 137 8.32 21.12 -17.21
N GLN A 138 7.84 22.05 -16.37
CA GLN A 138 8.32 23.44 -16.33
C GLN A 138 9.53 23.65 -15.39
N ALA A 139 9.97 22.63 -14.67
CA ALA A 139 11.10 22.73 -13.75
C ALA A 139 12.42 22.91 -14.49
N GLY A 140 13.34 23.67 -13.90
CA GLY A 140 14.72 23.78 -14.39
C GLY A 140 15.48 22.44 -14.29
N ALA A 141 16.45 22.25 -15.17
CA ALA A 141 17.22 21.01 -15.22
C ALA A 141 17.99 20.67 -13.93
N GLU A 142 18.34 21.69 -13.15
CA GLU A 142 19.08 21.54 -11.88
C GLU A 142 18.17 21.51 -10.66
N GLU A 143 16.87 21.68 -10.86
CA GLU A 143 15.90 21.68 -9.75
C GLU A 143 15.62 20.27 -9.28
N GLN A 144 15.56 20.09 -7.96
CA GLN A 144 15.27 18.81 -7.33
C GLN A 144 14.05 18.93 -6.42
N VAL A 145 13.33 17.83 -6.28
CA VAL A 145 12.21 17.70 -5.36
C VAL A 145 12.46 16.53 -4.42
N LEU A 146 12.09 16.69 -3.15
CA LEU A 146 12.18 15.65 -2.14
C LEU A 146 11.01 14.68 -2.30
N LEU A 147 11.30 13.44 -2.73
CA LEU A 147 10.31 12.36 -2.77
C LEU A 147 10.39 11.55 -1.47
N GLN A 148 9.27 11.44 -0.78
CA GLN A 148 9.14 10.68 0.46
C GLN A 148 8.01 9.65 0.36
N GLY A 149 8.23 8.51 1.02
CA GLY A 149 7.21 7.47 1.08
C GLY A 149 7.54 6.40 2.11
N VAL A 150 6.66 5.42 2.15
CA VAL A 150 6.83 4.21 2.94
C VAL A 150 6.58 3.04 2.00
N VAL A 151 7.45 2.04 2.02
CA VAL A 151 7.22 0.76 1.35
C VAL A 151 6.89 -0.30 2.38
N ASP A 152 5.93 -1.17 2.07
CA ASP A 152 5.45 -2.18 3.02
C ASP A 152 6.56 -3.14 3.43
N CYS A 153 7.26 -3.70 2.43
CA CYS A 153 8.46 -4.51 2.63
C CYS A 153 9.49 -4.24 1.54
N CYS A 154 10.76 -4.34 1.90
CA CYS A 154 11.84 -4.40 0.92
C CYS A 154 12.97 -5.29 1.44
N PHE A 155 13.72 -5.90 0.53
CA PHE A 155 14.87 -6.73 0.83
C PHE A 155 15.85 -6.76 -0.35
N GLU A 156 17.13 -7.03 -0.05
CA GLU A 156 18.17 -7.14 -1.07
C GLU A 156 18.21 -8.54 -1.66
N THR A 157 18.41 -8.61 -2.97
CA THR A 157 18.63 -9.82 -3.75
C THR A 157 19.95 -9.70 -4.54
N ALA A 158 20.35 -10.75 -5.19
CA ALA A 158 21.54 -10.71 -6.07
C ALA A 158 21.35 -9.73 -7.26
N GLU A 159 20.12 -9.46 -7.64
CA GLU A 159 19.74 -8.59 -8.77
C GLU A 159 19.51 -7.14 -8.35
N GLY A 160 19.44 -6.85 -7.05
CA GLY A 160 19.20 -5.52 -6.51
C GLY A 160 18.21 -5.49 -5.35
N LEU A 161 17.46 -4.39 -5.22
CA LEU A 161 16.45 -4.21 -4.19
C LEU A 161 15.07 -4.66 -4.70
N THR A 162 14.49 -5.64 -4.01
CA THR A 162 13.09 -6.04 -4.24
C THR A 162 12.18 -5.25 -3.30
N VAL A 163 11.15 -4.62 -3.87
CA VAL A 163 10.11 -3.88 -3.14
C VAL A 163 8.80 -4.65 -3.25
N VAL A 164 8.12 -4.85 -2.14
CA VAL A 164 6.83 -5.54 -2.05
C VAL A 164 5.80 -4.59 -1.48
N ASP A 165 4.68 -4.43 -2.19
CA ASP A 165 3.52 -3.64 -1.79
C ASP A 165 2.29 -4.55 -1.74
N PHE A 166 1.60 -4.60 -0.59
CA PHE A 166 0.49 -5.51 -0.35
C PHE A 166 -0.84 -4.86 -0.78
N LYS A 167 -1.56 -5.53 -1.68
CA LYS A 167 -2.86 -5.06 -2.19
C LYS A 167 -3.99 -6.03 -1.87
N THR A 168 -5.18 -5.48 -1.66
CA THR A 168 -6.42 -6.26 -1.48
C THR A 168 -7.26 -6.33 -2.74
N ASP A 169 -6.82 -5.70 -3.81
CA ASP A 169 -7.52 -5.65 -5.07
C ASP A 169 -7.66 -7.05 -5.68
N ARG A 170 -8.74 -7.28 -6.42
CA ARG A 170 -8.94 -8.51 -7.16
C ARG A 170 -8.41 -8.29 -8.57
N ILE A 171 -7.40 -9.04 -8.93
CA ILE A 171 -6.86 -9.09 -10.29
C ILE A 171 -7.61 -10.21 -11.02
N HIS A 172 -8.22 -9.89 -12.14
CA HIS A 172 -8.99 -10.85 -12.94
C HIS A 172 -8.21 -11.35 -14.16
N SER A 173 -7.14 -10.65 -14.55
CA SER A 173 -6.24 -11.05 -15.66
C SER A 173 -4.81 -10.58 -15.39
N GLU A 174 -3.83 -11.19 -16.08
CA GLU A 174 -2.43 -10.74 -16.04
C GLU A 174 -2.23 -9.36 -16.71
N GLU A 175 -3.19 -8.90 -17.49
CA GLU A 175 -3.15 -7.58 -18.15
C GLU A 175 -3.50 -6.42 -17.17
N GLU A 176 -3.97 -6.76 -15.97
CA GLU A 176 -4.29 -5.78 -14.90
C GLU A 176 -3.11 -5.54 -13.94
N LEU A 177 -1.95 -6.16 -14.19
CA LEU A 177 -0.71 -5.99 -13.44
C LEU A 177 0.17 -4.91 -14.07
#